data_8ace3aaa7e07ab1af61455e81c7c5df6
#
_entry.id   8ace3aaa7e07ab1af61455e81c7c5df6
#
_cell.length_a   1.000
_cell.length_b   1.000
_cell.length_c   1.000
_cell.angle_alpha   90.00
_cell.angle_beta   90.00
_cell.angle_gamma   90.00
#
_symmetry.space_group_name_H-M   'P 1'
#
loop_
_entity.id
_entity.type
_entity.pdbx_description
1 polymer ?
#
loop_
_entity_poly.entity_id
_entity_poly.type
_entity_poly.pdbx_seq_one_letter_code
_entity_poly.pdbx_strand_id
1 'polypeptide(L)'
;MTPALPRTDRGRLLLLLALATVVTVFTATVPLLRDWFDLRVYYGSIDTWVHHGGRIYDYRVPGTTYGFTYPPFAAVAMLPMALLDLRTAIAAALLLNLAALAVILRLLTGPEWRRHGWYGWALIACLLALFEPLRDTFSFGQVNLLLLALVLTDAALLATGRGRLAGIGIGLAAAIKLTPALFIGLLLVARRWRAAALATAVALGATALAAWVDMDASRFYWTDALWDTSRVGRLGYVSNQSVQGILARLGEPDRAVWAAAVLLILGVWALRVRRAVAAGDWTAAFALTGLTACLVSPITWVHHLVWLLPSFAVLVRTGHPRIAGALYAALCTSVVWLWFDDASGVDGFLGSNTYAWITLGLLLWLPVGQLPSDRRTGSRRTSTTTAAPSPTAPTTSPASVQAEAGSAGTAAAAAAGSVVAPGRAGAREVSSEPTGSTLEADRNPQSSSERASS
;
A
#
# COMPACT_ATOMS: atom_id res chain seq x y z
N MET A 1 -13.16 -5.64 -31.40
CA MET A 1 -11.79 -5.70 -31.97
C MET A 1 -10.81 -5.37 -30.87
N THR A 2 -9.98 -6.30 -30.44
CA THR A 2 -8.85 -5.99 -29.57
C THR A 2 -7.81 -5.29 -30.43
N PRO A 3 -7.33 -4.09 -30.08
CA PRO A 3 -6.26 -3.45 -30.82
C PRO A 3 -5.04 -4.40 -30.79
N ALA A 4 -4.57 -4.79 -31.98
CA ALA A 4 -3.40 -5.63 -32.09
C ALA A 4 -2.19 -4.82 -31.61
N LEU A 5 -1.53 -5.28 -30.53
CA LEU A 5 -0.29 -4.66 -30.08
C LEU A 5 0.77 -4.69 -31.20
N PRO A 6 1.59 -3.64 -31.32
CA PRO A 6 2.61 -3.57 -32.36
C PRO A 6 3.55 -4.76 -32.30
N ARG A 7 3.75 -5.42 -33.45
CA ARG A 7 4.62 -6.59 -33.57
C ARG A 7 6.09 -6.24 -33.85
N THR A 8 6.35 -5.01 -34.34
CA THR A 8 7.71 -4.54 -34.66
C THR A 8 8.24 -3.63 -33.57
N ASP A 9 9.55 -3.62 -33.34
CA ASP A 9 10.16 -2.75 -32.33
C ASP A 9 9.99 -1.26 -32.65
N ARG A 10 9.93 -0.87 -33.92
CA ARG A 10 9.55 0.49 -34.33
C ARG A 10 8.14 0.85 -33.89
N GLY A 11 7.17 -0.01 -34.14
CA GLY A 11 5.78 0.22 -33.73
C GLY A 11 5.64 0.27 -32.20
N ARG A 12 6.37 -0.57 -31.47
CA ARG A 12 6.42 -0.55 -30.01
C ARG A 12 7.00 0.76 -29.47
N LEU A 13 8.11 1.20 -30.06
CA LEU A 13 8.74 2.47 -29.68
C LEU A 13 7.82 3.67 -29.98
N LEU A 14 7.17 3.71 -31.14
CA LEU A 14 6.23 4.78 -31.48
C LEU A 14 5.04 4.83 -30.52
N LEU A 15 4.46 3.68 -30.16
CA LEU A 15 3.40 3.62 -29.18
C LEU A 15 3.86 4.11 -27.80
N LEU A 16 5.05 3.71 -27.34
CA LEU A 16 5.60 4.19 -26.07
C LEU A 16 5.88 5.69 -26.10
N LEU A 17 6.43 6.21 -27.18
CA LEU A 17 6.64 7.66 -27.34
C LEU A 17 5.31 8.42 -27.32
N ALA A 18 4.30 7.94 -28.03
CA ALA A 18 2.96 8.54 -28.01
C ALA A 18 2.35 8.53 -26.60
N LEU A 19 2.42 7.39 -25.90
CA LEU A 19 1.95 7.28 -24.52
C LEU A 19 2.75 8.16 -23.57
N ALA A 20 4.07 8.19 -23.68
CA ALA A 20 4.92 9.06 -22.86
C ALA A 20 4.60 10.55 -23.13
N THR A 21 4.35 10.93 -24.37
CA THR A 21 3.88 12.29 -24.72
C THR A 21 2.54 12.58 -24.06
N VAL A 22 1.55 11.68 -24.17
CA VAL A 22 0.26 11.83 -23.49
C VAL A 22 0.43 11.99 -21.99
N VAL A 23 1.25 11.13 -21.34
CA VAL A 23 1.56 11.24 -19.91
C VAL A 23 2.17 12.60 -19.57
N THR A 24 3.17 13.04 -20.36
CA THR A 24 3.87 14.31 -20.12
C THR A 24 2.92 15.50 -20.29
N VAL A 25 2.13 15.53 -21.39
CA VAL A 25 1.16 16.59 -21.62
C VAL A 25 0.10 16.61 -20.53
N PHE A 26 -0.43 15.44 -20.18
CA PHE A 26 -1.44 15.33 -19.12
C PHE A 26 -0.91 15.82 -17.76
N THR A 27 0.29 15.40 -17.37
CA THR A 27 0.89 15.81 -16.08
C THR A 27 1.30 17.28 -16.07
N ALA A 28 1.62 17.86 -17.24
CA ALA A 28 1.95 19.28 -17.37
C ALA A 28 0.72 20.20 -17.40
N THR A 29 -0.41 19.72 -17.92
CA THR A 29 -1.62 20.54 -18.11
C THR A 29 -2.63 20.40 -16.98
N VAL A 30 -2.72 19.25 -16.37
CA VAL A 30 -3.61 19.04 -15.21
C VAL A 30 -2.87 19.44 -13.95
N PRO A 31 -3.37 20.41 -13.15
CA PRO A 31 -2.69 20.88 -11.93
C PRO A 31 -2.78 19.81 -10.84
N LEU A 32 -1.94 18.78 -10.97
CA LEU A 32 -1.88 17.62 -10.08
C LEU A 32 -0.68 17.66 -9.13
N LEU A 33 0.14 18.73 -9.21
CA LEU A 33 1.26 18.90 -8.31
C LEU A 33 0.73 19.29 -6.93
N ARG A 34 0.77 18.37 -6.00
CA ARG A 34 0.35 18.54 -4.60
C ARG A 34 1.47 19.05 -3.70
N ASP A 35 2.57 19.51 -4.31
CA ASP A 35 3.75 20.10 -3.65
C ASP A 35 4.24 19.31 -2.43
N TRP A 36 4.17 17.97 -2.53
CA TRP A 36 4.61 17.07 -1.45
C TRP A 36 3.92 17.35 -0.11
N PHE A 37 2.67 17.79 -0.16
CA PHE A 37 1.94 18.30 1.00
C PHE A 37 2.01 17.37 2.21
N ASP A 38 1.71 16.08 2.03
CA ASP A 38 1.72 15.14 3.16
C ASP A 38 3.15 14.85 3.65
N LEU A 39 4.12 14.80 2.72
CA LEU A 39 5.52 14.66 3.10
C LEU A 39 6.02 15.88 3.90
N ARG A 40 5.57 17.10 3.55
CA ARG A 40 5.86 18.30 4.33
C ARG A 40 5.25 18.25 5.73
N VAL A 41 4.03 17.67 5.85
CA VAL A 41 3.44 17.41 7.17
C VAL A 41 4.32 16.47 7.97
N TYR A 42 4.77 15.35 7.38
CA TYR A 42 5.61 14.38 8.08
C TYR A 42 6.95 14.99 8.47
N TYR A 43 7.63 15.60 7.51
CA TYR A 43 8.92 16.25 7.71
C TYR A 43 8.84 17.33 8.79
N GLY A 44 7.91 18.28 8.67
CA GLY A 44 7.77 19.38 9.63
C GLY A 44 7.39 18.91 11.02
N SER A 45 6.59 17.82 11.14
CA SER A 45 6.27 17.24 12.44
C SER A 45 7.47 16.59 13.10
N ILE A 46 8.31 15.87 12.33
CA ILE A 46 9.53 15.25 12.84
C ILE A 46 10.56 16.32 13.19
N ASP A 47 10.75 17.33 12.34
CA ASP A 47 11.67 18.44 12.57
C ASP A 47 11.29 19.23 13.83
N THR A 48 9.98 19.56 13.98
CA THR A 48 9.47 20.24 15.18
C THR A 48 9.71 19.42 16.45
N TRP A 49 9.48 18.11 16.37
CA TRP A 49 9.63 17.20 17.51
C TRP A 49 11.09 17.02 17.92
N VAL A 50 12.00 16.81 16.95
CA VAL A 50 13.39 16.45 17.23
C VAL A 50 14.26 17.70 17.48
N HIS A 51 14.06 18.79 16.72
CA HIS A 51 14.97 19.93 16.72
C HIS A 51 14.44 21.17 17.43
N HIS A 52 13.10 21.28 17.60
CA HIS A 52 12.50 22.51 18.15
C HIS A 52 11.77 22.30 19.49
N GLY A 53 11.87 21.11 20.10
CA GLY A 53 11.27 20.81 21.40
C GLY A 53 9.73 20.85 21.43
N GLY A 54 9.08 20.84 20.24
CA GLY A 54 7.64 20.72 20.11
C GLY A 54 7.17 19.25 20.20
N ARG A 55 5.85 19.04 20.09
CA ARG A 55 5.26 17.69 20.09
C ARG A 55 4.95 17.23 18.66
N ILE A 56 4.90 15.94 18.42
CA ILE A 56 4.60 15.34 17.09
C ILE A 56 3.32 15.93 16.45
N TYR A 57 2.27 16.19 17.27
CA TYR A 57 0.96 16.65 16.80
C TYR A 57 0.75 18.17 16.84
N ASP A 58 1.77 18.95 17.21
CA ASP A 58 1.66 20.43 17.31
C ASP A 58 1.88 21.09 15.94
N TYR A 59 2.74 20.50 15.10
CA TYR A 59 3.05 21.07 13.80
C TYR A 59 1.83 21.17 12.90
N ARG A 60 1.68 22.30 12.22
CA ARG A 60 0.69 22.54 11.17
C ARG A 60 1.42 23.10 9.94
N VAL A 61 1.00 22.67 8.77
CA VAL A 61 1.50 23.28 7.53
C VAL A 61 1.08 24.75 7.52
N PRO A 62 2.02 25.71 7.30
CA PRO A 62 1.72 27.12 7.30
C PRO A 62 0.52 27.49 6.44
N GLY A 63 -0.40 28.29 6.99
CA GLY A 63 -1.63 28.70 6.32
C GLY A 63 -2.73 27.63 6.27
N THR A 64 -2.58 26.51 6.98
CA THR A 64 -3.56 25.43 7.02
C THR A 64 -3.83 24.93 8.45
N THR A 65 -4.89 24.13 8.61
CA THR A 65 -5.18 23.41 9.86
C THR A 65 -4.60 21.99 9.87
N TYR A 66 -3.97 21.55 8.78
CA TYR A 66 -3.49 20.19 8.60
C TYR A 66 -2.17 19.93 9.32
N GLY A 67 -2.08 18.82 10.01
CA GLY A 67 -0.90 18.35 10.73
C GLY A 67 -0.80 16.83 10.73
N PHE A 68 0.07 16.31 11.56
CA PHE A 68 0.28 14.86 11.66
C PHE A 68 -0.97 14.16 12.21
N THR A 69 -1.40 13.06 11.55
CA THR A 69 -2.63 12.34 11.86
C THR A 69 -2.44 10.83 12.03
N TYR A 70 -1.22 10.33 11.85
CA TYR A 70 -0.92 8.91 11.96
C TYR A 70 -0.63 8.49 13.40
N PRO A 71 -0.70 7.16 13.71
CA PRO A 71 -0.26 6.64 15.00
C PRO A 71 1.18 7.07 15.34
N PRO A 72 1.53 7.22 16.62
CA PRO A 72 2.85 7.70 17.03
C PRO A 72 4.02 6.89 16.48
N PHE A 73 3.83 5.57 16.27
CA PHE A 73 4.86 4.74 15.65
C PHE A 73 5.24 5.19 14.24
N ALA A 74 4.34 5.81 13.50
CA ALA A 74 4.68 6.38 12.19
C ALA A 74 5.76 7.47 12.32
N ALA A 75 5.68 8.33 13.33
CA ALA A 75 6.72 9.33 13.61
C ALA A 75 8.05 8.67 13.98
N VAL A 76 8.01 7.62 14.82
CA VAL A 76 9.22 6.85 15.17
C VAL A 76 9.85 6.20 13.92
N ALA A 77 9.04 5.63 13.02
CA ALA A 77 9.52 5.06 11.77
C ALA A 77 10.08 6.12 10.80
N MET A 78 9.64 7.36 10.91
CA MET A 78 10.08 8.51 10.11
C MET A 78 11.24 9.32 10.74
N LEU A 79 11.72 8.95 11.95
CA LEU A 79 12.83 9.63 12.62
C LEU A 79 14.08 9.87 11.74
N PRO A 80 14.45 8.96 10.80
CA PRO A 80 15.56 9.23 9.90
C PRO A 80 15.41 10.51 9.06
N MET A 81 14.19 11.03 8.89
CA MET A 81 13.95 12.31 8.19
C MET A 81 14.55 13.51 8.92
N ALA A 82 14.69 13.43 10.25
CA ALA A 82 15.34 14.48 11.04
C ALA A 82 16.82 14.70 10.67
N LEU A 83 17.46 13.71 10.05
CA LEU A 83 18.85 13.79 9.61
C LEU A 83 19.00 14.36 8.19
N LEU A 84 17.90 14.67 7.51
CA LEU A 84 17.87 15.05 6.11
C LEU A 84 17.30 16.45 5.95
N ASP A 85 17.73 17.17 4.93
CA ASP A 85 16.98 18.32 4.45
C ASP A 85 15.71 17.87 3.69
N LEU A 86 14.76 18.79 3.51
CA LEU A 86 13.47 18.48 2.88
C LEU A 86 13.62 17.89 1.46
N ARG A 87 14.58 18.39 0.66
CA ARG A 87 14.78 17.91 -0.71
C ARG A 87 15.29 16.48 -0.72
N THR A 88 16.24 16.17 0.15
CA THR A 88 16.76 14.81 0.34
C THR A 88 15.69 13.87 0.88
N ALA A 89 14.84 14.32 1.81
CA ALA A 89 13.70 13.55 2.31
C ALA A 89 12.68 13.26 1.18
N ILE A 90 12.39 14.22 0.30
CA ILE A 90 11.56 14.02 -0.90
C ILE A 90 12.19 12.96 -1.81
N ALA A 91 13.47 13.08 -2.13
CA ALA A 91 14.17 12.11 -2.98
C ALA A 91 14.15 10.69 -2.38
N ALA A 92 14.39 10.57 -1.08
CA ALA A 92 14.33 9.30 -0.36
C ALA A 92 12.91 8.70 -0.40
N ALA A 93 11.88 9.50 -0.15
CA ALA A 93 10.48 9.06 -0.21
C ALA A 93 10.08 8.59 -1.61
N LEU A 94 10.52 9.28 -2.67
CA LEU A 94 10.33 8.87 -4.06
C LEU A 94 10.97 7.52 -4.34
N LEU A 95 12.23 7.33 -3.96
CA LEU A 95 12.96 6.08 -4.17
C LEU A 95 12.31 4.92 -3.41
N LEU A 96 11.87 5.15 -2.16
CA LEU A 96 11.14 4.16 -1.37
C LEU A 96 9.81 3.78 -2.02
N ASN A 97 9.05 4.76 -2.50
CA ASN A 97 7.79 4.50 -3.22
C ASN A 97 8.02 3.75 -4.54
N LEU A 98 9.07 4.07 -5.30
CA LEU A 98 9.44 3.32 -6.51
C LEU A 98 9.84 1.87 -6.18
N ALA A 99 10.62 1.66 -5.12
CA ALA A 99 10.98 0.33 -4.65
C ALA A 99 9.75 -0.46 -4.21
N ALA A 100 8.85 0.15 -3.44
CA ALA A 100 7.59 -0.45 -3.03
C ALA A 100 6.72 -0.83 -4.24
N LEU A 101 6.61 0.06 -5.23
CA LEU A 101 5.88 -0.21 -6.48
C LEU A 101 6.48 -1.40 -7.24
N ALA A 102 7.81 -1.48 -7.33
CA ALA A 102 8.49 -2.61 -7.96
C ALA A 102 8.18 -3.95 -7.23
N VAL A 103 8.17 -3.93 -5.89
CA VAL A 103 7.77 -5.09 -5.07
C VAL A 103 6.31 -5.47 -5.35
N ILE A 104 5.39 -4.51 -5.32
CA ILE A 104 3.96 -4.72 -5.59
C ILE A 104 3.76 -5.37 -6.96
N LEU A 105 4.37 -4.80 -8.01
CA LEU A 105 4.26 -5.32 -9.36
C LEU A 105 4.81 -6.74 -9.47
N ARG A 106 5.98 -7.01 -8.85
CA ARG A 106 6.56 -8.35 -8.81
C ARG A 106 5.63 -9.37 -8.13
N LEU A 107 5.02 -8.98 -7.00
CA LEU A 107 4.11 -9.86 -6.26
C LEU A 107 2.81 -10.12 -7.02
N LEU A 108 2.25 -9.12 -7.69
CA LEU A 108 1.00 -9.24 -8.43
C LEU A 108 1.16 -9.96 -9.78
N THR A 109 2.30 -9.80 -10.46
CA THR A 109 2.57 -10.46 -11.75
C THR A 109 3.18 -11.87 -11.59
N GLY A 110 3.71 -12.18 -10.42
CA GLY A 110 4.30 -13.50 -10.12
C GLY A 110 5.45 -13.87 -11.08
N PRO A 111 5.58 -15.16 -11.47
CA PRO A 111 6.64 -15.62 -12.37
C PRO A 111 6.59 -15.01 -13.77
N GLU A 112 5.45 -14.51 -14.18
CA GLU A 112 5.22 -13.85 -15.47
C GLU A 112 6.01 -12.53 -15.61
N TRP A 113 6.47 -11.96 -14.49
CA TRP A 113 7.31 -10.77 -14.44
C TRP A 113 8.43 -10.80 -15.50
N ARG A 114 9.13 -11.91 -15.63
CA ARG A 114 10.27 -12.05 -16.57
C ARG A 114 9.86 -12.11 -18.05
N ARG A 115 8.59 -12.42 -18.34
CA ARG A 115 8.08 -12.57 -19.71
C ARG A 115 7.73 -11.26 -20.39
N HIS A 116 7.57 -10.19 -19.61
CA HIS A 116 7.05 -8.91 -20.13
C HIS A 116 8.08 -8.15 -20.99
N GLY A 117 9.37 -8.45 -20.86
CA GLY A 117 10.43 -7.76 -21.57
C GLY A 117 10.44 -6.24 -21.28
N TRP A 118 11.35 -5.52 -21.92
CA TRP A 118 11.47 -4.07 -21.74
C TRP A 118 10.21 -3.30 -22.14
N TYR A 119 9.60 -3.73 -23.25
CA TYR A 119 8.39 -3.07 -23.78
C TYR A 119 7.19 -3.19 -22.83
N GLY A 120 6.98 -4.40 -22.30
CA GLY A 120 5.90 -4.62 -21.32
C GLY A 120 6.05 -3.78 -20.07
N TRP A 121 7.27 -3.64 -19.57
CA TRP A 121 7.56 -2.80 -18.40
C TRP A 121 7.41 -1.32 -18.70
N ALA A 122 7.88 -0.85 -19.84
CA ALA A 122 7.69 0.55 -20.25
C ALA A 122 6.20 0.88 -20.43
N LEU A 123 5.42 -0.04 -21.01
CA LEU A 123 3.96 0.13 -21.13
C LEU A 123 3.28 0.18 -19.76
N ILE A 124 3.63 -0.72 -18.85
CA ILE A 124 3.11 -0.72 -17.47
C ILE A 124 3.47 0.61 -16.78
N ALA A 125 4.69 1.10 -16.92
CA ALA A 125 5.11 2.36 -16.33
C ALA A 125 4.29 3.56 -16.86
N CYS A 126 4.07 3.66 -18.17
CA CYS A 126 3.21 4.70 -18.77
C CYS A 126 1.77 4.60 -18.25
N LEU A 127 1.21 3.39 -18.21
CA LEU A 127 -0.14 3.18 -17.68
C LEU A 127 -0.24 3.54 -16.20
N LEU A 128 0.72 3.14 -15.38
CA LEU A 128 0.73 3.49 -13.96
C LEU A 128 0.88 5.00 -13.73
N ALA A 129 1.63 5.69 -14.58
CA ALA A 129 1.79 7.13 -14.51
C ALA A 129 0.48 7.90 -14.81
N LEU A 130 -0.47 7.32 -15.55
CA LEU A 130 -1.81 7.88 -15.77
C LEU A 130 -2.79 7.57 -14.63
N PHE A 131 -2.53 6.56 -13.81
CA PHE A 131 -3.42 6.12 -12.76
C PHE A 131 -3.47 7.12 -11.60
N GLU A 132 -4.58 7.86 -11.47
CA GLU A 132 -4.68 8.97 -10.52
C GLU A 132 -4.31 8.61 -9.08
N PRO A 133 -4.79 7.49 -8.48
CA PRO A 133 -4.41 7.16 -7.11
C PRO A 133 -2.90 7.01 -6.92
N LEU A 134 -2.19 6.54 -7.95
CA LEU A 134 -0.74 6.41 -7.91
C LEU A 134 -0.04 7.77 -8.07
N ARG A 135 -0.48 8.59 -9.01
CA ARG A 135 0.04 9.95 -9.20
C ARG A 135 -0.10 10.77 -7.92
N ASP A 136 -1.29 10.73 -7.32
CA ASP A 136 -1.55 11.42 -6.05
C ASP A 136 -0.68 10.87 -4.92
N THR A 137 -0.46 9.55 -4.85
CA THR A 137 0.47 8.96 -3.87
C THR A 137 1.88 9.53 -4.01
N PHE A 138 2.39 9.66 -5.24
CA PHE A 138 3.71 10.25 -5.47
C PHE A 138 3.72 11.76 -5.22
N SER A 139 2.73 12.51 -5.71
CA SER A 139 2.71 13.97 -5.63
C SER A 139 2.44 14.52 -4.22
N PHE A 140 1.72 13.78 -3.38
CA PHE A 140 1.60 14.09 -1.95
C PHE A 140 2.78 13.58 -1.11
N GLY A 141 3.59 12.66 -1.65
CA GLY A 141 4.65 11.98 -0.88
C GLY A 141 4.12 11.00 0.17
N GLN A 142 3.06 10.26 -0.19
CA GLN A 142 2.34 9.34 0.69
C GLN A 142 3.06 8.01 0.91
N VAL A 143 2.80 7.37 2.05
CA VAL A 143 3.37 6.06 2.43
C VAL A 143 2.53 4.86 1.97
N ASN A 144 1.42 5.07 1.26
CA ASN A 144 0.43 4.03 0.95
C ASN A 144 1.01 2.85 0.15
N LEU A 145 1.96 3.10 -0.76
CA LEU A 145 2.64 2.03 -1.50
C LEU A 145 3.53 1.16 -0.61
N LEU A 146 4.21 1.77 0.38
CA LEU A 146 5.00 1.03 1.36
C LEU A 146 4.10 0.08 2.17
N LEU A 147 2.95 0.61 2.64
CA LEU A 147 1.98 -0.20 3.38
C LEU A 147 1.41 -1.34 2.54
N LEU A 148 1.06 -1.06 1.27
CA LEU A 148 0.57 -2.08 0.33
C LEU A 148 1.63 -3.15 0.05
N ALA A 149 2.90 -2.77 -0.13
CA ALA A 149 4.00 -3.70 -0.34
C ALA A 149 4.21 -4.62 0.87
N LEU A 150 4.18 -4.08 2.10
CA LEU A 150 4.26 -4.85 3.34
C LEU A 150 3.15 -5.89 3.44
N VAL A 151 1.90 -5.45 3.22
CA VAL A 151 0.72 -6.32 3.30
C VAL A 151 0.71 -7.39 2.21
N LEU A 152 1.06 -7.05 0.95
CA LEU A 152 1.14 -8.03 -0.13
C LEU A 152 2.29 -9.02 0.04
N THR A 153 3.36 -8.64 0.74
CA THR A 153 4.43 -9.58 1.11
C THR A 153 3.86 -10.67 2.02
N ASP A 154 3.04 -10.33 3.00
CA ASP A 154 2.37 -11.32 3.86
C ASP A 154 1.39 -12.20 3.05
N ALA A 155 0.68 -11.62 2.07
CA ALA A 155 -0.17 -12.41 1.16
C ALA A 155 0.64 -13.47 0.39
N ALA A 156 1.82 -13.10 -0.11
CA ALA A 156 2.71 -14.00 -0.82
C ALA A 156 3.30 -15.09 0.09
N LEU A 157 3.65 -14.75 1.34
CA LEU A 157 4.11 -15.73 2.34
C LEU A 157 3.01 -16.75 2.66
N LEU A 158 1.75 -16.31 2.79
CA LEU A 158 0.61 -17.21 3.01
C LEU A 158 0.34 -18.09 1.80
N ALA A 159 0.41 -17.54 0.59
CA ALA A 159 0.18 -18.27 -0.65
C ALA A 159 1.24 -19.34 -0.93
N THR A 160 2.50 -19.10 -0.52
CA THR A 160 3.63 -20.01 -0.76
C THR A 160 3.88 -21.00 0.39
N GLY A 161 3.04 -21.03 1.42
CA GLY A 161 3.21 -21.90 2.58
C GLY A 161 4.35 -21.48 3.53
N ARG A 162 5.04 -20.36 3.27
CA ARG A 162 6.11 -19.79 4.13
C ARG A 162 5.54 -18.94 5.28
N GLY A 163 4.42 -19.36 5.83
CA GLY A 163 3.60 -18.57 6.76
C GLY A 163 4.20 -18.30 8.15
N ARG A 164 5.47 -18.69 8.44
CA ARG A 164 6.07 -18.43 9.76
C ARG A 164 6.26 -16.94 10.05
N LEU A 165 6.57 -16.15 9.02
CA LEU A 165 6.79 -14.69 9.11
C LEU A 165 5.58 -13.87 8.63
N ALA A 166 4.53 -14.54 8.11
CA ALA A 166 3.32 -13.84 7.69
C ALA A 166 2.64 -13.19 8.90
N GLY A 167 2.30 -11.93 8.78
CA GLY A 167 1.73 -11.08 9.82
C GLY A 167 2.67 -9.93 10.21
N ILE A 168 3.98 -10.03 10.00
CA ILE A 168 4.92 -8.95 10.31
C ILE A 168 4.61 -7.70 9.48
N GLY A 169 4.42 -7.86 8.17
CA GLY A 169 4.12 -6.76 7.26
C GLY A 169 2.78 -6.09 7.60
N ILE A 170 1.75 -6.89 7.89
CA ILE A 170 0.44 -6.39 8.33
C ILE A 170 0.56 -5.63 9.65
N GLY A 171 1.30 -6.18 10.63
CA GLY A 171 1.48 -5.55 11.94
C GLY A 171 2.21 -4.21 11.84
N LEU A 172 3.30 -4.13 11.07
CA LEU A 172 4.02 -2.87 10.83
C LEU A 172 3.14 -1.86 10.08
N ALA A 173 2.43 -2.30 9.03
CA ALA A 173 1.53 -1.42 8.29
C ALA A 173 0.42 -0.87 9.19
N ALA A 174 -0.17 -1.69 10.08
CA ALA A 174 -1.18 -1.28 11.04
C ALA A 174 -0.65 -0.29 12.09
N ALA A 175 0.60 -0.46 12.52
CA ALA A 175 1.26 0.45 13.45
C ALA A 175 1.61 1.81 12.84
N ILE A 176 1.93 1.85 11.53
CA ILE A 176 2.19 3.11 10.81
C ILE A 176 0.87 3.82 10.47
N LYS A 177 -0.16 3.09 10.06
CA LYS A 177 -1.48 3.63 9.70
C LYS A 177 -2.55 2.62 10.11
N LEU A 178 -3.60 3.08 10.79
CA LEU A 178 -4.56 2.17 11.42
C LEU A 178 -5.39 1.34 10.41
N THR A 179 -5.64 1.88 9.22
CA THR A 179 -6.47 1.23 8.17
C THR A 179 -6.04 -0.22 7.84
N PRO A 180 -4.73 -0.57 7.72
CA PRO A 180 -4.29 -1.95 7.51
C PRO A 180 -4.61 -2.93 8.65
N ALA A 181 -5.06 -2.48 9.83
CA ALA A 181 -5.47 -3.37 10.91
C ALA A 181 -6.62 -4.32 10.50
N LEU A 182 -7.43 -3.94 9.48
CA LEU A 182 -8.46 -4.82 8.93
C LEU A 182 -7.88 -6.13 8.38
N PHE A 183 -6.61 -6.15 7.96
CA PHE A 183 -5.95 -7.39 7.52
C PHE A 183 -5.66 -8.36 8.67
N ILE A 184 -5.58 -7.90 9.92
CA ILE A 184 -5.61 -8.78 11.09
C ILE A 184 -6.97 -9.49 11.15
N GLY A 185 -8.07 -8.77 10.90
CA GLY A 185 -9.41 -9.35 10.75
C GLY A 185 -9.49 -10.39 9.64
N LEU A 186 -8.86 -10.13 8.48
CA LEU A 186 -8.71 -11.13 7.41
C LEU A 186 -8.06 -12.41 7.92
N LEU A 187 -6.94 -12.30 8.64
CA LEU A 187 -6.22 -13.47 9.17
C LEU A 187 -7.08 -14.26 10.17
N LEU A 188 -7.88 -13.57 11.00
CA LEU A 188 -8.83 -14.20 11.92
C LEU A 188 -9.95 -14.94 11.16
N VAL A 189 -10.58 -14.31 10.16
CA VAL A 189 -11.60 -14.93 9.31
C VAL A 189 -11.05 -16.14 8.54
N ALA A 190 -9.79 -16.04 8.11
CA ALA A 190 -9.06 -17.12 7.43
C ALA A 190 -8.55 -18.21 8.39
N ARG A 191 -8.78 -18.09 9.71
CA ARG A 191 -8.28 -18.98 10.77
C ARG A 191 -6.75 -19.16 10.75
N ARG A 192 -6.03 -18.12 10.31
CA ARG A 192 -4.55 -18.07 10.34
C ARG A 192 -4.08 -17.49 11.66
N TRP A 193 -4.43 -18.17 12.76
CA TRP A 193 -4.27 -17.71 14.14
C TRP A 193 -2.85 -17.25 14.48
N ARG A 194 -1.83 -18.00 14.01
CA ARG A 194 -0.42 -17.66 14.24
C ARG A 194 -0.04 -16.34 13.54
N ALA A 195 -0.47 -16.16 12.30
CA ALA A 195 -0.19 -14.93 11.55
C ALA A 195 -0.96 -13.75 12.15
N ALA A 196 -2.21 -13.96 12.59
CA ALA A 196 -2.98 -12.95 13.31
C ALA A 196 -2.32 -12.54 14.62
N ALA A 197 -1.90 -13.52 15.43
CA ALA A 197 -1.19 -13.27 16.68
C ALA A 197 0.14 -12.53 16.46
N LEU A 198 0.90 -12.92 15.42
CA LEU A 198 2.16 -12.25 15.07
C LEU A 198 1.90 -10.80 14.60
N ALA A 199 0.90 -10.58 13.73
CA ALA A 199 0.55 -9.23 13.28
C ALA A 199 0.11 -8.34 14.46
N THR A 200 -0.71 -8.87 15.35
CA THR A 200 -1.13 -8.16 16.58
C THR A 200 0.06 -7.87 17.49
N ALA A 201 0.94 -8.86 17.73
CA ALA A 201 2.12 -8.68 18.56
C ALA A 201 3.08 -7.62 17.99
N VAL A 202 3.30 -7.62 16.66
CA VAL A 202 4.13 -6.61 15.98
C VAL A 202 3.49 -5.22 16.10
N ALA A 203 2.17 -5.10 15.85
CA ALA A 203 1.47 -3.83 15.97
C ALA A 203 1.51 -3.29 17.40
N LEU A 204 1.24 -4.14 18.40
CA LEU A 204 1.30 -3.76 19.82
C LEU A 204 2.74 -3.43 20.25
N GLY A 205 3.72 -4.21 19.83
CA GLY A 205 5.13 -3.94 20.12
C GLY A 205 5.61 -2.60 19.54
N ALA A 206 5.23 -2.30 18.30
CA ALA A 206 5.50 -1.02 17.68
C ALA A 206 4.79 0.16 18.39
N THR A 207 3.54 -0.04 18.80
CA THR A 207 2.79 0.94 19.60
C THR A 207 3.44 1.14 20.98
N ALA A 208 3.87 0.07 21.64
CA ALA A 208 4.57 0.14 22.93
C ALA A 208 5.92 0.85 22.80
N LEU A 209 6.67 0.59 21.71
CA LEU A 209 7.91 1.29 21.42
C LEU A 209 7.66 2.79 21.24
N ALA A 210 6.62 3.19 20.50
CA ALA A 210 6.27 4.58 20.33
C ALA A 210 5.87 5.24 21.67
N ALA A 211 5.12 4.52 22.51
CA ALA A 211 4.75 5.00 23.85
C ALA A 211 5.98 5.12 24.77
N TRP A 212 6.97 4.24 24.64
CA TRP A 212 8.23 4.34 25.37
C TRP A 212 9.07 5.55 24.93
N VAL A 213 9.04 5.89 23.63
CA VAL A 213 9.76 7.04 23.08
C VAL A 213 9.06 8.37 23.45
N ASP A 214 7.73 8.42 23.33
CA ASP A 214 6.91 9.60 23.65
C ASP A 214 5.51 9.17 24.16
N MET A 215 5.40 9.09 25.49
CA MET A 215 4.17 8.67 26.15
C MET A 215 3.05 9.70 25.98
N ASP A 216 3.38 11.00 26.00
CA ASP A 216 2.38 12.06 25.91
C ASP A 216 1.76 12.13 24.50
N ALA A 217 2.60 12.01 23.46
CA ALA A 217 2.12 11.88 22.08
C ALA A 217 1.24 10.63 21.92
N SER A 218 1.64 9.51 22.52
CA SER A 218 0.86 8.27 22.46
C SER A 218 -0.48 8.39 23.17
N ARG A 219 -0.53 8.97 24.35
CA ARG A 219 -1.79 9.25 25.05
C ARG A 219 -2.69 10.15 24.21
N PHE A 220 -2.17 11.29 23.77
CA PHE A 220 -2.94 12.24 22.95
C PHE A 220 -3.51 11.58 21.69
N TYR A 221 -2.74 10.73 21.01
CA TYR A 221 -3.25 10.04 19.83
C TYR A 221 -4.46 9.16 20.15
N TRP A 222 -4.34 8.30 21.16
CA TRP A 222 -5.37 7.31 21.47
C TRP A 222 -6.62 7.88 22.16
N THR A 223 -6.48 9.01 22.90
CA THR A 223 -7.60 9.63 23.60
C THR A 223 -8.31 10.72 22.79
N ASP A 224 -7.57 11.45 21.94
CA ASP A 224 -8.07 12.66 21.27
C ASP A 224 -7.95 12.59 19.74
N ALA A 225 -6.71 12.51 19.21
CA ALA A 225 -6.46 12.72 17.78
C ALA A 225 -7.13 11.67 16.88
N LEU A 226 -7.23 10.41 17.32
CA LEU A 226 -7.87 9.31 16.59
C LEU A 226 -9.37 9.57 16.37
N TRP A 227 -10.03 10.25 17.31
CA TRP A 227 -11.46 10.46 17.32
C TRP A 227 -11.88 11.77 16.65
N ASP A 228 -10.94 12.66 16.41
CA ASP A 228 -11.15 13.95 15.76
C ASP A 228 -10.83 13.89 14.25
N THR A 229 -11.85 13.57 13.45
CA THR A 229 -11.71 13.49 11.99
C THR A 229 -11.47 14.87 11.34
N SER A 230 -11.76 15.98 12.04
CA SER A 230 -11.52 17.33 11.51
C SER A 230 -10.04 17.63 11.29
N ARG A 231 -9.17 16.96 12.05
CA ARG A 231 -7.70 17.02 11.90
C ARG A 231 -7.21 16.46 10.57
N VAL A 232 -7.95 15.51 9.97
CA VAL A 232 -7.60 14.84 8.71
C VAL A 232 -8.15 15.61 7.52
N GLY A 233 -9.32 16.24 7.68
CA GLY A 233 -9.98 17.05 6.65
C GLY A 233 -11.50 16.98 6.69
N ARG A 234 -12.14 17.67 5.75
CA ARG A 234 -13.61 17.71 5.65
C ARG A 234 -14.13 16.38 5.11
N LEU A 235 -15.07 15.76 5.83
CA LEU A 235 -15.67 14.47 5.45
C LEU A 235 -16.34 14.53 4.08
N GLY A 236 -17.08 15.60 3.77
CA GLY A 236 -17.76 15.79 2.49
C GLY A 236 -16.86 16.19 1.31
N TYR A 237 -15.55 16.33 1.54
CA TYR A 237 -14.63 16.69 0.45
C TYR A 237 -14.64 15.62 -0.66
N VAL A 238 -14.69 16.06 -1.92
CA VAL A 238 -14.90 15.18 -3.09
C VAL A 238 -13.85 14.07 -3.21
N SER A 239 -12.63 14.33 -2.77
CA SER A 239 -11.55 13.32 -2.73
C SER A 239 -11.81 12.20 -1.71
N ASN A 240 -12.74 12.39 -0.74
CA ASN A 240 -13.10 11.35 0.23
C ASN A 240 -14.04 10.32 -0.39
N GLN A 241 -13.49 9.19 -0.83
CA GLN A 241 -14.20 8.11 -1.50
C GLN A 241 -14.57 6.95 -0.54
N SER A 242 -14.83 7.27 0.73
CA SER A 242 -15.36 6.35 1.74
C SER A 242 -16.89 6.43 1.83
N VAL A 243 -17.50 5.45 2.52
CA VAL A 243 -18.95 5.48 2.82
C VAL A 243 -19.31 6.73 3.65
N GLN A 244 -18.45 7.11 4.59
CA GLN A 244 -18.70 8.32 5.37
C GLN A 244 -18.61 9.59 4.51
N GLY A 245 -17.73 9.60 3.49
CA GLY A 245 -17.68 10.69 2.51
C GLY A 245 -18.94 10.78 1.67
N ILE A 246 -19.51 9.64 1.24
CA ILE A 246 -20.80 9.60 0.53
C ILE A 246 -21.91 10.20 1.40
N LEU A 247 -22.02 9.74 2.65
CA LEU A 247 -23.05 10.22 3.57
C LEU A 247 -22.89 11.71 3.88
N ALA A 248 -21.66 12.18 4.09
CA ALA A 248 -21.39 13.60 4.37
C ALA A 248 -21.73 14.54 3.19
N ARG A 249 -21.72 14.04 1.94
CA ARG A 249 -22.19 14.80 0.78
C ARG A 249 -23.71 14.82 0.62
N LEU A 250 -24.42 13.90 1.29
CA LEU A 250 -25.88 13.91 1.35
C LEU A 250 -26.44 14.81 2.48
N GLY A 251 -25.60 15.23 3.41
CA GLY A 251 -25.97 16.06 4.57
C GLY A 251 -25.18 15.66 5.81
N GLU A 252 -25.70 16.03 6.98
CA GLU A 252 -25.07 15.63 8.25
C GLU A 252 -25.09 14.10 8.41
N PRO A 253 -23.92 13.43 8.50
CA PRO A 253 -23.87 11.98 8.54
C PRO A 253 -24.41 11.45 9.88
N ASP A 254 -25.55 10.77 9.84
CA ASP A 254 -26.06 10.02 10.98
C ASP A 254 -25.10 8.86 11.31
N ARG A 255 -24.63 8.85 12.56
CA ARG A 255 -23.69 7.82 13.05
C ARG A 255 -24.29 6.41 12.98
N ALA A 256 -25.59 6.27 13.19
CA ALA A 256 -26.26 4.96 13.13
C ALA A 256 -26.35 4.46 11.69
N VAL A 257 -26.67 5.34 10.73
CA VAL A 257 -26.68 5.01 9.30
C VAL A 257 -25.29 4.63 8.81
N TRP A 258 -24.27 5.39 9.20
CA TRP A 258 -22.89 5.04 8.89
C TRP A 258 -22.48 3.69 9.49
N ALA A 259 -22.76 3.45 10.77
CA ALA A 259 -22.44 2.18 11.44
C ALA A 259 -23.16 1.00 10.79
N ALA A 260 -24.44 1.14 10.44
CA ALA A 260 -25.20 0.11 9.74
C ALA A 260 -24.59 -0.21 8.36
N ALA A 261 -24.21 0.81 7.58
CA ALA A 261 -23.55 0.63 6.28
C ALA A 261 -22.19 -0.07 6.43
N VAL A 262 -21.39 0.32 7.42
CA VAL A 262 -20.10 -0.32 7.73
C VAL A 262 -20.31 -1.78 8.12
N LEU A 263 -21.27 -2.10 8.99
CA LEU A 263 -21.56 -3.48 9.38
C LEU A 263 -22.00 -4.34 8.19
N LEU A 264 -22.84 -3.79 7.30
CA LEU A 264 -23.25 -4.49 6.07
C LEU A 264 -22.05 -4.79 5.17
N ILE A 265 -21.17 -3.80 4.95
CA ILE A 265 -19.95 -3.94 4.13
C ILE A 265 -19.02 -4.98 4.75
N LEU A 266 -18.82 -4.96 6.07
CA LEU A 266 -18.02 -5.96 6.78
C LEU A 266 -18.65 -7.37 6.69
N GLY A 267 -19.96 -7.48 6.72
CA GLY A 267 -20.68 -8.75 6.51
C GLY A 267 -20.42 -9.30 5.10
N VAL A 268 -20.58 -8.46 4.07
CA VAL A 268 -20.28 -8.82 2.67
C VAL A 268 -18.81 -9.22 2.52
N TRP A 269 -17.91 -8.41 3.06
CA TRP A 269 -16.47 -8.71 3.07
C TRP A 269 -16.16 -10.06 3.70
N ALA A 270 -16.68 -10.34 4.89
CA ALA A 270 -16.40 -11.59 5.59
C ALA A 270 -16.88 -12.82 4.78
N LEU A 271 -18.05 -12.73 4.16
CA LEU A 271 -18.58 -13.78 3.30
C LEU A 271 -17.71 -14.01 2.05
N ARG A 272 -17.29 -12.90 1.40
CA ARG A 272 -16.47 -12.94 0.19
C ARG A 272 -15.06 -13.44 0.46
N VAL A 273 -14.44 -12.95 1.54
CA VAL A 273 -13.11 -13.36 1.98
C VAL A 273 -13.08 -14.84 2.35
N ARG A 274 -14.09 -15.34 3.07
CA ARG A 274 -14.18 -16.78 3.38
C ARG A 274 -14.20 -17.64 2.13
N ARG A 275 -14.91 -17.21 1.06
CA ARG A 275 -14.91 -17.90 -0.23
C ARG A 275 -13.54 -17.86 -0.91
N ALA A 276 -12.86 -16.69 -0.90
CA ALA A 276 -11.54 -16.52 -1.47
C ALA A 276 -10.49 -17.42 -0.77
N VAL A 277 -10.51 -17.43 0.55
CA VAL A 277 -9.60 -18.25 1.36
C VAL A 277 -9.87 -19.75 1.17
N ALA A 278 -11.14 -20.15 1.11
CA ALA A 278 -11.53 -21.55 0.83
C ALA A 278 -11.06 -22.02 -0.54
N ALA A 279 -11.03 -21.11 -1.53
CA ALA A 279 -10.47 -21.36 -2.86
C ALA A 279 -8.94 -21.24 -2.96
N GLY A 280 -8.25 -20.91 -1.86
CA GLY A 280 -6.80 -20.68 -1.85
C GLY A 280 -6.36 -19.38 -2.54
N ASP A 281 -7.32 -18.50 -2.90
CA ASP A 281 -7.05 -17.26 -3.64
C ASP A 281 -6.71 -16.11 -2.68
N TRP A 282 -5.47 -16.11 -2.20
CA TRP A 282 -4.98 -15.08 -1.28
C TRP A 282 -4.95 -13.69 -1.92
N THR A 283 -4.65 -13.58 -3.21
CA THR A 283 -4.65 -12.29 -3.91
C THR A 283 -6.04 -11.67 -3.89
N ALA A 284 -7.09 -12.45 -4.17
CA ALA A 284 -8.47 -11.96 -4.09
C ALA A 284 -8.87 -11.63 -2.64
N ALA A 285 -8.48 -12.45 -1.65
CA ALA A 285 -8.78 -12.19 -0.23
C ALA A 285 -8.17 -10.86 0.23
N PHE A 286 -6.93 -10.59 -0.13
CA PHE A 286 -6.25 -9.33 0.19
C PHE A 286 -6.82 -8.15 -0.59
N ALA A 287 -7.15 -8.34 -1.88
CA ALA A 287 -7.82 -7.32 -2.68
C ALA A 287 -9.17 -6.91 -2.04
N LEU A 288 -10.03 -7.88 -1.72
CA LEU A 288 -11.32 -7.63 -1.05
C LEU A 288 -11.16 -6.89 0.28
N THR A 289 -10.11 -7.21 1.05
CA THR A 289 -9.84 -6.53 2.31
C THR A 289 -9.37 -5.09 2.11
N GLY A 290 -8.53 -4.83 1.10
CA GLY A 290 -8.11 -3.47 0.74
C GLY A 290 -9.28 -2.60 0.27
N LEU A 291 -10.18 -3.15 -0.57
CA LEU A 291 -11.42 -2.48 -0.99
C LEU A 291 -12.29 -2.13 0.21
N THR A 292 -12.48 -3.08 1.11
CA THR A 292 -13.27 -2.88 2.34
C THR A 292 -12.65 -1.82 3.23
N ALA A 293 -11.34 -1.85 3.41
CA ALA A 293 -10.62 -0.86 4.20
C ALA A 293 -10.83 0.57 3.66
N CYS A 294 -10.83 0.74 2.33
CA CYS A 294 -11.15 2.01 1.70
C CYS A 294 -12.61 2.46 1.96
N LEU A 295 -13.57 1.53 1.93
CA LEU A 295 -14.98 1.88 2.12
C LEU A 295 -15.34 2.20 3.58
N VAL A 296 -14.79 1.43 4.56
CA VAL A 296 -15.16 1.57 5.98
C VAL A 296 -14.36 2.63 6.72
N SER A 297 -13.20 3.03 6.21
CA SER A 297 -12.43 4.14 6.79
C SER A 297 -13.27 5.41 6.77
N PRO A 298 -13.25 6.25 7.84
CA PRO A 298 -13.96 7.53 7.82
C PRO A 298 -13.51 8.44 6.68
N ILE A 299 -12.22 8.39 6.35
CA ILE A 299 -11.64 9.20 5.28
C ILE A 299 -10.78 8.30 4.38
N THR A 300 -11.13 8.27 3.10
CA THR A 300 -10.39 7.60 2.04
C THR A 300 -10.14 8.56 0.89
N TRP A 301 -9.00 9.23 0.93
CA TRP A 301 -8.58 10.10 -0.16
C TRP A 301 -8.27 9.31 -1.44
N VAL A 302 -8.30 9.96 -2.59
CA VAL A 302 -8.02 9.34 -3.90
C VAL A 302 -6.71 8.54 -3.88
N HIS A 303 -5.64 9.05 -3.27
CA HIS A 303 -4.36 8.35 -3.18
C HIS A 303 -4.41 7.06 -2.31
N HIS A 304 -5.44 6.85 -1.48
CA HIS A 304 -5.64 5.56 -0.80
C HIS A 304 -6.10 4.47 -1.78
N LEU A 305 -6.68 4.83 -2.92
CA LEU A 305 -7.21 3.87 -3.88
C LEU A 305 -6.11 3.09 -4.64
N VAL A 306 -4.83 3.26 -4.32
CA VAL A 306 -3.77 2.31 -4.73
C VAL A 306 -4.05 0.90 -4.21
N TRP A 307 -4.88 0.74 -3.17
CA TRP A 307 -5.39 -0.54 -2.69
C TRP A 307 -6.28 -1.28 -3.70
N LEU A 308 -6.69 -0.63 -4.81
CA LEU A 308 -7.39 -1.28 -5.93
C LEU A 308 -6.44 -2.07 -6.84
N LEU A 309 -5.12 -1.83 -6.81
CA LEU A 309 -4.14 -2.51 -7.68
C LEU A 309 -4.24 -4.05 -7.63
N PRO A 310 -4.38 -4.70 -6.47
CA PRO A 310 -4.58 -6.15 -6.41
C PRO A 310 -5.87 -6.61 -7.11
N SER A 311 -6.93 -5.79 -7.10
CA SER A 311 -8.20 -6.12 -7.78
C SER A 311 -8.04 -6.14 -9.29
N PHE A 312 -7.26 -5.21 -9.87
CA PHE A 312 -6.94 -5.23 -11.30
C PHE A 312 -6.15 -6.49 -11.68
N ALA A 313 -5.18 -6.90 -10.86
CA ALA A 313 -4.46 -8.14 -11.08
C ALA A 313 -5.38 -9.36 -11.05
N VAL A 314 -6.37 -9.40 -10.13
CA VAL A 314 -7.38 -10.46 -10.08
C VAL A 314 -8.24 -10.45 -11.34
N LEU A 315 -8.76 -9.30 -11.77
CA LEU A 315 -9.58 -9.17 -12.98
C LEU A 315 -8.84 -9.66 -14.23
N VAL A 316 -7.60 -9.23 -14.42
CA VAL A 316 -6.78 -9.68 -15.57
C VAL A 316 -6.54 -11.18 -15.52
N ARG A 317 -6.14 -11.71 -14.37
CA ARG A 317 -5.86 -13.14 -14.16
C ARG A 317 -7.08 -14.01 -14.41
N THR A 318 -8.28 -13.53 -14.05
CA THR A 318 -9.54 -14.26 -14.19
C THR A 318 -10.24 -14.07 -15.54
N GLY A 319 -9.56 -13.40 -16.50
CA GLY A 319 -10.06 -13.26 -17.88
C GLY A 319 -11.01 -12.08 -18.11
N HIS A 320 -10.98 -11.06 -17.23
CA HIS A 320 -11.80 -9.86 -17.34
C HIS A 320 -10.98 -8.58 -17.65
N PRO A 321 -10.02 -8.61 -18.63
CA PRO A 321 -9.14 -7.46 -18.90
C PRO A 321 -9.90 -6.24 -19.43
N ARG A 322 -11.06 -6.44 -20.08
CA ARG A 322 -11.88 -5.32 -20.57
C ARG A 322 -12.49 -4.52 -19.42
N ILE A 323 -12.99 -5.23 -18.38
CA ILE A 323 -13.53 -4.58 -17.18
C ILE A 323 -12.40 -3.88 -16.44
N ALA A 324 -11.26 -4.54 -16.26
CA ALA A 324 -10.08 -3.91 -15.67
C ALA A 324 -9.68 -2.63 -16.42
N GLY A 325 -9.66 -2.68 -17.76
CA GLY A 325 -9.36 -1.52 -18.62
C GLY A 325 -10.36 -0.38 -18.48
N ALA A 326 -11.67 -0.67 -18.43
CA ALA A 326 -12.71 0.34 -18.29
C ALA A 326 -12.65 1.04 -16.91
N LEU A 327 -12.49 0.25 -15.82
CA LEU A 327 -12.35 0.80 -14.48
C LEU A 327 -11.05 1.59 -14.31
N TYR A 328 -9.96 1.09 -14.87
CA TYR A 328 -8.69 1.81 -14.91
C TYR A 328 -8.84 3.14 -15.67
N ALA A 329 -9.48 3.15 -16.86
CA ALA A 329 -9.71 4.37 -17.62
C ALA A 329 -10.52 5.40 -16.81
N ALA A 330 -11.57 4.97 -16.11
CA ALA A 330 -12.33 5.85 -15.23
C ALA A 330 -11.46 6.47 -14.12
N LEU A 331 -10.56 5.68 -13.52
CA LEU A 331 -9.63 6.15 -12.48
C LEU A 331 -8.46 7.00 -13.02
N CYS A 332 -8.27 7.08 -14.34
CA CYS A 332 -7.29 7.98 -14.96
C CYS A 332 -7.87 9.36 -15.28
N THR A 333 -9.21 9.49 -15.36
CA THR A 333 -9.88 10.72 -15.81
C THR A 333 -9.93 11.82 -14.76
N SER A 334 -9.66 11.50 -13.49
CA SER A 334 -9.87 12.43 -12.37
C SER A 334 -11.32 12.95 -12.28
N VAL A 335 -12.28 12.12 -12.72
CA VAL A 335 -13.68 12.49 -12.92
C VAL A 335 -14.36 13.06 -11.68
N VAL A 336 -14.00 12.60 -10.51
CA VAL A 336 -14.61 13.07 -9.23
C VAL A 336 -14.42 14.57 -9.01
N TRP A 337 -13.34 15.15 -9.54
CA TRP A 337 -13.01 16.56 -9.39
C TRP A 337 -13.90 17.51 -10.19
N LEU A 338 -14.71 16.98 -11.14
CA LEU A 338 -15.72 17.78 -11.85
C LEU A 338 -16.81 18.28 -10.89
N TRP A 339 -17.00 17.66 -9.75
CA TRP A 339 -17.97 18.04 -8.71
C TRP A 339 -17.29 18.64 -7.46
N PHE A 340 -16.14 19.28 -7.64
CA PHE A 340 -15.38 19.87 -6.53
C PHE A 340 -16.16 21.03 -5.86
N ASP A 341 -16.77 21.88 -6.65
CA ASP A 341 -17.49 23.07 -6.15
C ASP A 341 -18.94 22.74 -5.80
N ASP A 342 -19.59 21.85 -6.55
CA ASP A 342 -20.98 21.46 -6.33
C ASP A 342 -21.17 19.95 -6.62
N ALA A 343 -21.47 19.21 -5.57
CA ALA A 343 -21.79 17.78 -5.63
C ALA A 343 -23.29 17.51 -5.38
N SER A 344 -24.14 18.51 -5.53
CA SER A 344 -25.58 18.38 -5.37
C SER A 344 -26.25 17.68 -6.55
N GLY A 345 -27.52 17.29 -6.35
CA GLY A 345 -28.28 16.60 -7.40
C GLY A 345 -27.88 15.13 -7.62
N VAL A 346 -28.57 14.49 -8.57
CA VAL A 346 -28.34 13.07 -8.89
C VAL A 346 -26.99 12.87 -9.59
N ASP A 347 -26.64 13.76 -10.50
CA ASP A 347 -25.36 13.74 -11.19
C ASP A 347 -24.19 14.00 -10.24
N GLY A 348 -24.34 14.96 -9.32
CA GLY A 348 -23.38 15.20 -8.24
C GLY A 348 -23.21 13.99 -7.33
N PHE A 349 -24.31 13.36 -6.93
CA PHE A 349 -24.27 12.15 -6.12
C PHE A 349 -23.57 10.99 -6.81
N LEU A 350 -23.84 10.75 -8.10
CA LEU A 350 -23.23 9.66 -8.85
C LEU A 350 -21.76 9.99 -9.19
N GLY A 351 -21.51 11.20 -9.70
CA GLY A 351 -20.22 11.60 -10.23
C GLY A 351 -19.15 11.83 -9.16
N SER A 352 -19.47 12.58 -8.10
CA SER A 352 -18.54 12.85 -7.00
C SER A 352 -18.14 11.58 -6.24
N ASN A 353 -18.96 10.53 -6.29
CA ASN A 353 -18.74 9.25 -5.62
C ASN A 353 -18.28 8.13 -6.58
N THR A 354 -17.89 8.43 -7.82
CA THR A 354 -17.55 7.43 -8.84
C THR A 354 -16.54 6.38 -8.35
N TYR A 355 -15.52 6.78 -7.65
CA TYR A 355 -14.48 5.84 -7.18
C TYR A 355 -14.96 4.98 -6.01
N ALA A 356 -15.84 5.52 -5.17
CA ALA A 356 -16.49 4.73 -4.12
C ALA A 356 -17.44 3.67 -4.75
N TRP A 357 -18.18 4.02 -5.81
CA TRP A 357 -19.02 3.07 -6.55
C TRP A 357 -18.20 1.98 -7.23
N ILE A 358 -17.06 2.32 -7.84
CA ILE A 358 -16.11 1.34 -8.40
C ILE A 358 -15.63 0.40 -7.30
N THR A 359 -15.23 0.95 -6.15
CA THR A 359 -14.71 0.16 -5.02
C THR A 359 -15.77 -0.78 -4.45
N LEU A 360 -17.00 -0.30 -4.30
CA LEU A 360 -18.16 -1.11 -3.86
C LEU A 360 -18.52 -2.18 -4.90
N GLY A 361 -18.58 -1.81 -6.17
CA GLY A 361 -18.84 -2.76 -7.25
C GLY A 361 -17.80 -3.89 -7.31
N LEU A 362 -16.52 -3.56 -7.14
CA LEU A 362 -15.45 -4.55 -7.02
C LEU A 362 -15.62 -5.42 -5.77
N LEU A 363 -15.95 -4.84 -4.61
CA LEU A 363 -16.21 -5.61 -3.40
C LEU A 363 -17.36 -6.62 -3.62
N LEU A 364 -18.40 -6.25 -4.33
CA LEU A 364 -19.57 -7.09 -4.57
C LEU A 364 -19.34 -8.16 -5.64
N TRP A 365 -18.55 -7.88 -6.67
CA TRP A 365 -18.48 -8.70 -7.88
C TRP A 365 -17.08 -9.27 -8.19
N LEU A 366 -15.98 -8.81 -7.62
CA LEU A 366 -14.63 -9.30 -7.95
C LEU A 366 -14.60 -10.84 -8.05
N PRO A 367 -14.17 -11.47 -9.17
CA PRO A 367 -14.13 -12.91 -9.29
C PRO A 367 -13.22 -13.55 -8.24
N VAL A 368 -13.71 -14.63 -7.61
CA VAL A 368 -13.00 -15.33 -6.54
C VAL A 368 -12.86 -16.79 -6.91
N GLY A 369 -11.64 -17.34 -6.77
CA GLY A 369 -11.39 -18.78 -6.97
C GLY A 369 -11.47 -19.27 -8.42
N GLN A 370 -11.62 -18.38 -9.38
CA GLN A 370 -11.57 -18.70 -10.79
C GLN A 370 -10.12 -18.67 -11.28
N LEU A 371 -9.33 -19.69 -10.94
CA LEU A 371 -8.12 -19.95 -11.70
C LEU A 371 -8.57 -20.34 -13.12
N PRO A 372 -7.87 -19.88 -14.19
CA PRO A 372 -8.12 -20.41 -15.51
C PRO A 372 -7.94 -21.92 -15.41
N SER A 373 -9.05 -22.67 -15.51
CA SER A 373 -8.93 -24.12 -15.70
C SER A 373 -8.00 -24.30 -16.88
N ASP A 374 -6.97 -25.09 -16.71
CA ASP A 374 -6.12 -25.61 -17.79
C ASP A 374 -7.03 -26.22 -18.87
N ARG A 375 -7.50 -25.39 -19.80
CA ARG A 375 -8.23 -25.85 -21.00
C ARG A 375 -7.25 -26.41 -22.02
N ARG A 376 -6.21 -27.12 -21.59
CA ARG A 376 -5.31 -27.85 -22.47
C ARG A 376 -4.79 -29.12 -21.81
N THR A 377 -5.63 -29.99 -21.33
CA THR A 377 -5.37 -31.44 -21.37
C THR A 377 -6.70 -32.14 -21.59
N GLY A 378 -7.29 -31.88 -22.76
CA GLY A 378 -8.12 -32.84 -23.40
C GLY A 378 -7.24 -34.03 -23.79
N SER A 379 -6.87 -34.82 -22.83
CA SER A 379 -6.41 -36.17 -23.08
C SER A 379 -7.58 -36.89 -23.78
N ARG A 380 -7.47 -36.98 -25.09
CA ARG A 380 -8.12 -37.96 -25.90
C ARG A 380 -7.85 -39.33 -25.24
N ARG A 381 -8.73 -39.77 -24.38
CA ARG A 381 -8.86 -41.20 -24.11
C ARG A 381 -9.31 -41.84 -25.41
N THR A 382 -8.38 -42.22 -26.22
CA THR A 382 -8.56 -43.29 -27.21
C THR A 382 -8.74 -44.55 -26.39
N SER A 383 -9.99 -44.98 -26.28
CA SER A 383 -10.34 -46.33 -25.93
C SER A 383 -9.80 -47.29 -27.03
N THR A 384 -8.63 -47.77 -26.85
CA THR A 384 -8.15 -48.96 -27.54
C THR A 384 -8.49 -50.13 -26.63
N THR A 385 -9.61 -50.73 -26.95
CA THR A 385 -9.92 -52.14 -26.60
C THR A 385 -8.85 -52.99 -27.23
N THR A 386 -7.94 -53.55 -26.46
CA THR A 386 -7.11 -54.65 -26.90
C THR A 386 -7.24 -55.81 -25.91
N ALA A 387 -7.65 -56.91 -26.50
CA ALA A 387 -7.88 -58.20 -25.87
C ALA A 387 -6.64 -58.72 -25.15
N ALA A 388 -6.84 -59.42 -24.08
CA ALA A 388 -5.86 -60.22 -23.35
C ALA A 388 -5.37 -61.41 -24.16
N PRO A 389 -4.12 -61.84 -23.95
CA PRO A 389 -3.81 -63.26 -23.94
C PRO A 389 -3.25 -63.72 -22.59
N SER A 390 -3.67 -64.95 -22.27
CA SER A 390 -3.37 -65.78 -21.09
C SER A 390 -1.92 -66.22 -20.98
N PRO A 391 -1.53 -66.81 -19.84
CA PRO A 391 -0.19 -66.86 -19.31
C PRO A 391 0.61 -68.13 -19.67
N THR A 392 1.92 -68.04 -19.72
CA THR A 392 2.84 -69.16 -19.56
C THR A 392 3.96 -68.81 -18.60
N ALA A 393 4.12 -69.63 -17.59
CA ALA A 393 5.19 -69.72 -16.62
C ALA A 393 6.27 -70.71 -17.11
N PRO A 394 7.29 -71.01 -16.32
CA PRO A 394 8.47 -70.27 -15.89
C PRO A 394 9.79 -71.03 -16.24
N THR A 395 10.96 -70.39 -16.12
CA THR A 395 12.22 -71.16 -15.87
C THR A 395 13.30 -70.26 -15.22
N THR A 396 13.60 -70.65 -14.01
CA THR A 396 14.88 -70.88 -13.32
C THR A 396 16.07 -69.91 -13.46
N SER A 397 16.45 -69.42 -12.35
CA SER A 397 17.74 -69.09 -11.70
C SER A 397 19.01 -69.88 -12.15
N PRO A 398 20.27 -69.61 -11.73
CA PRO A 398 20.74 -68.75 -10.65
C PRO A 398 22.16 -68.09 -10.85
N ALA A 399 22.57 -67.31 -9.82
CA ALA A 399 23.91 -67.11 -9.18
C ALA A 399 24.98 -66.36 -10.00
N SER A 400 25.74 -65.48 -9.48
CA SER A 400 26.66 -65.45 -8.31
C SER A 400 27.31 -64.05 -8.22
N VAL A 401 27.38 -63.42 -7.05
CA VAL A 401 28.50 -63.38 -6.08
C VAL A 401 29.62 -62.37 -6.40
N GLN A 402 29.91 -61.60 -5.37
CA GLN A 402 31.13 -60.89 -4.90
C GLN A 402 31.04 -59.36 -4.98
N ALA A 403 30.95 -58.58 -3.92
CA ALA A 403 31.77 -58.40 -2.69
C ALA A 403 33.12 -57.71 -3.01
N GLU A 404 33.27 -56.54 -2.42
CA GLU A 404 34.42 -55.99 -1.67
C GLU A 404 34.23 -54.45 -1.61
N ALA A 405 34.05 -53.80 -0.50
CA ALA A 405 34.88 -53.58 0.70
C ALA A 405 36.02 -52.57 0.46
N GLY A 406 36.04 -51.54 1.31
CA GLY A 406 37.26 -50.76 1.59
C GLY A 406 36.96 -49.27 1.68
N SER A 407 36.70 -48.76 2.82
CA SER A 407 37.47 -48.15 3.91
C SER A 407 37.83 -46.67 3.60
N ALA A 408 37.31 -45.73 4.37
CA ALA A 408 37.83 -45.12 5.61
C ALA A 408 38.89 -44.00 5.40
N GLY A 409 38.72 -42.91 6.12
CA GLY A 409 39.73 -41.90 6.42
C GLY A 409 39.10 -40.52 6.52
N THR A 410 38.56 -40.09 7.61
CA THR A 410 39.06 -39.40 8.83
C THR A 410 39.93 -38.17 8.61
N ALA A 411 39.55 -37.16 9.37
CA ALA A 411 40.28 -36.12 10.08
C ALA A 411 40.03 -34.72 9.56
N ALA A 412 39.40 -33.80 10.27
CA ALA A 412 39.64 -33.19 11.59
C ALA A 412 40.59 -31.99 11.55
N ALA A 413 40.16 -30.99 12.30
CA ALA A 413 40.90 -29.92 12.98
C ALA A 413 41.00 -28.59 12.25
N ALA A 414 40.43 -27.52 12.73
CA ALA A 414 40.57 -26.74 13.97
C ALA A 414 41.62 -25.62 13.88
N ALA A 415 41.24 -24.53 14.49
CA ALA A 415 42.00 -23.45 15.13
C ALA A 415 41.88 -22.10 14.41
N ALA A 416 41.26 -21.08 14.97
CA ALA A 416 41.48 -20.29 16.17
C ALA A 416 42.59 -19.21 16.04
N GLY A 417 42.25 -18.05 16.53
CA GLY A 417 43.15 -16.99 16.96
C GLY A 417 43.12 -15.75 16.07
N SER A 418 43.05 -14.51 16.48
CA SER A 418 43.21 -13.84 17.77
C SER A 418 43.11 -12.35 17.47
N VAL A 419 42.26 -11.60 18.14
CA VAL A 419 42.50 -10.45 19.00
C VAL A 419 43.72 -9.58 18.67
N VAL A 420 43.46 -8.25 18.40
CA VAL A 420 44.16 -7.13 19.05
C VAL A 420 43.42 -5.80 18.79
N ALA A 421 43.00 -5.09 19.83
CA ALA A 421 42.92 -3.65 19.98
C ALA A 421 44.04 -3.30 20.97
N PRO A 422 44.35 -2.02 21.33
CA PRO A 422 43.79 -0.70 21.05
C PRO A 422 44.87 0.37 20.77
N GLY A 423 44.44 1.60 20.44
CA GLY A 423 45.33 2.77 20.41
C GLY A 423 44.57 4.10 20.61
N ARG A 424 44.79 4.66 21.77
CA ARG A 424 44.31 5.96 22.29
C ARG A 424 45.22 7.10 21.86
N ALA A 425 44.66 8.35 21.93
CA ALA A 425 45.25 9.70 22.09
C ALA A 425 45.10 10.56 20.86
N GLY A 426 44.67 11.81 20.92
CA GLY A 426 44.71 12.79 21.97
C GLY A 426 43.96 14.05 21.59
N ALA A 427 43.56 14.75 22.58
CA ALA A 427 42.85 16.03 22.61
C ALA A 427 43.62 17.20 21.95
N ARG A 428 42.85 18.18 21.47
CA ARG A 428 43.21 19.62 21.67
C ARG A 428 41.94 20.46 21.55
N GLU A 429 41.61 21.08 22.69
CA GLU A 429 40.79 22.26 22.83
C GLU A 429 41.47 23.46 22.11
N VAL A 430 40.66 24.33 21.48
CA VAL A 430 40.89 25.77 21.51
C VAL A 430 39.52 26.46 21.52
N SER A 431 39.30 27.15 22.61
CA SER A 431 38.27 28.13 22.90
C SER A 431 38.46 29.41 22.11
N SER A 432 37.38 30.07 21.73
CA SER A 432 37.22 31.53 21.88
C SER A 432 35.78 31.96 21.49
N GLU A 433 35.03 32.36 22.48
CA GLU A 433 33.99 33.40 22.42
C GLU A 433 34.71 34.77 22.68
N PRO A 434 34.02 35.93 22.73
CA PRO A 434 32.74 36.43 22.20
C PRO A 434 32.79 37.85 21.60
N THR A 435 31.69 38.38 21.12
CA THR A 435 31.19 39.79 21.12
C THR A 435 30.07 39.90 20.11
N GLY A 436 28.84 40.36 20.35
CA GLY A 436 28.35 41.45 21.19
C GLY A 436 27.73 42.54 20.31
N SER A 437 26.44 42.75 20.37
CA SER A 437 25.64 44.00 20.28
C SER A 437 24.23 43.69 19.69
N THR A 438 23.18 43.72 20.46
CA THR A 438 22.27 44.79 20.93
C THR A 438 21.80 45.73 19.82
N LEU A 439 20.50 45.80 19.69
CA LEU A 439 19.54 46.92 19.71
C LEU A 439 18.30 46.57 18.92
N GLU A 440 17.21 46.46 19.60
CA GLU A 440 16.12 47.45 19.85
C GLU A 440 15.13 47.55 18.69
N ALA A 441 13.96 47.11 18.93
CA ALA A 441 12.76 47.74 19.48
C ALA A 441 11.76 48.27 18.43
N ASP A 442 10.56 47.83 18.60
CA ASP A 442 9.34 48.64 18.70
C ASP A 442 8.55 48.97 17.43
N ARG A 443 7.32 48.51 17.40
CA ARG A 443 6.06 49.22 17.30
C ARG A 443 4.92 48.46 16.63
N ASN A 444 4.03 48.05 17.49
CA ASN A 444 2.61 47.96 17.16
C ASN A 444 2.04 49.37 16.97
N PRO A 445 1.04 49.62 16.13
CA PRO A 445 -0.18 50.10 16.71
C PRO A 445 -1.46 49.38 16.22
N GLN A 446 -2.28 49.21 17.22
CA GLN A 446 -3.70 48.93 17.19
C GLN A 446 -4.53 50.03 16.48
N SER A 447 -5.76 49.52 16.19
CA SER A 447 -7.07 50.18 16.33
C SER A 447 -7.60 50.93 15.10
N SER A 448 -8.76 50.58 14.80
CA SER A 448 -10.09 51.06 15.05
C SER A 448 -10.95 51.07 13.80
N SER A 449 -12.06 50.42 13.99
CA SER A 449 -13.45 50.89 13.96
C SER A 449 -14.00 51.26 12.59
N GLU A 450 -15.11 50.76 12.35
CA GLU A 450 -16.49 51.05 12.49
C GLU A 450 -17.30 51.02 11.17
N ARG A 451 -18.35 50.22 11.21
CA ARG A 451 -19.76 50.53 10.78
C ARG A 451 -19.98 51.23 9.43
N ALA A 452 -20.78 50.71 8.58
CA ALA A 452 -22.23 50.83 8.51
C ALA A 452 -22.77 50.47 7.13
N SER A 453 -23.81 49.72 7.16
CA SER A 453 -25.09 49.79 6.43
C SER A 453 -25.12 50.32 4.99
N SER A 454 -25.48 49.51 4.07
CA SER A 454 -26.73 49.57 3.29
C SER A 454 -26.95 48.22 2.61
#